data_99c5476ef7a4a1500869ed5a91890179
#
_entry.id   99c5476ef7a4a1500869ed5a91890179
#
_cell.length_a   1.000
_cell.length_b   1.000
_cell.length_c   1.000
_cell.angle_alpha   90.00
_cell.angle_beta   90.00
_cell.angle_gamma   90.00
#
_symmetry.space_group_name_H-M   'P 1'
#
loop_
_entity.id
_entity.type
_entity.pdbx_description
1 polymer ?
#
loop_
_entity_poly.entity_id
_entity_poly.type
_entity_poly.pdbx_seq_one_letter_code
_entity_poly.pdbx_strand_id
1 'polypeptide(L)'
;MRVIGVAILLVAMCASAAPAEVRLSLPKSGPVKVAFVVSDKATLIDVAGPMQVFDQVQAPDKTEFRTFTVSETRKPIKAGTITLVPDYTFADAPEADVVVVGAQSGNSPPYLDYLRLMTAHGRLMLSVCTGVSKFAQAGILDGMEATSHHDFIETLQQRFPRIHFLRDKAWVHSAPMIYTAGGETSGIELALHIVELYFDHEVAVKTARYMEYRGPDWQK
;
A
#
# COMPACT_ATOMS: atom_id res chain seq x y z
N MET A 1 15.00 -68.38 7.62
CA MET A 1 14.34 -67.21 8.23
C MET A 1 14.97 -65.92 7.65
N ARG A 2 14.25 -65.24 6.79
CA ARG A 2 14.69 -63.95 6.19
C ARG A 2 14.05 -62.82 7.00
N VAL A 3 14.85 -62.00 7.65
CA VAL A 3 14.41 -60.80 8.38
C VAL A 3 14.29 -59.65 7.38
N ILE A 4 13.10 -59.16 7.15
CA ILE A 4 12.82 -57.99 6.29
C ILE A 4 12.93 -56.74 7.18
N GLY A 5 14.03 -55.98 6.97
CA GLY A 5 14.20 -54.68 7.65
C GLY A 5 13.27 -53.63 6.98
N VAL A 6 12.39 -53.05 7.77
CA VAL A 6 11.57 -51.90 7.37
C VAL A 6 12.37 -50.61 7.62
N ALA A 7 12.76 -49.94 6.54
CA ALA A 7 13.36 -48.59 6.62
C ALA A 7 12.25 -47.59 6.79
N ILE A 8 12.21 -46.91 7.95
CA ILE A 8 11.34 -45.77 8.22
C ILE A 8 12.00 -44.52 7.63
N LEU A 9 11.42 -43.99 6.56
CA LEU A 9 11.84 -42.72 5.96
C LEU A 9 11.24 -41.59 6.83
N LEU A 10 12.07 -40.91 7.62
CA LEU A 10 11.69 -39.67 8.29
C LEU A 10 11.64 -38.54 7.25
N VAL A 11 10.45 -38.12 6.84
CA VAL A 11 10.26 -36.91 6.08
C VAL A 11 10.32 -35.73 7.05
N ALA A 12 11.45 -35.00 7.04
CA ALA A 12 11.57 -33.75 7.76
C ALA A 12 10.67 -32.70 7.08
N MET A 13 9.53 -32.39 7.69
CA MET A 13 8.74 -31.21 7.34
C MET A 13 9.53 -29.96 7.72
N CYS A 14 10.15 -29.31 6.74
CA CYS A 14 10.61 -27.93 6.92
C CYS A 14 9.37 -27.05 7.12
N ALA A 15 9.06 -26.70 8.35
CA ALA A 15 8.14 -25.63 8.66
C ALA A 15 8.78 -24.33 8.13
N SER A 16 8.25 -23.80 7.04
CA SER A 16 8.57 -22.46 6.57
C SER A 16 8.14 -21.49 7.68
N ALA A 17 9.12 -20.92 8.39
CA ALA A 17 8.82 -19.83 9.32
C ALA A 17 8.25 -18.68 8.49
N ALA A 18 7.07 -18.20 8.89
CA ALA A 18 6.52 -16.98 8.32
C ALA A 18 7.58 -15.87 8.43
N PRO A 19 7.78 -15.05 7.38
CA PRO A 19 8.74 -13.95 7.46
C PRO A 19 8.39 -13.09 8.67
N ALA A 20 9.42 -12.74 9.47
CA ALA A 20 9.23 -11.86 10.62
C ALA A 20 8.56 -10.56 10.13
N GLU A 21 7.48 -10.21 10.78
CA GLU A 21 6.70 -9.01 10.46
C GLU A 21 7.60 -7.78 10.55
N VAL A 22 7.71 -7.04 9.44
CA VAL A 22 8.58 -5.85 9.38
C VAL A 22 7.95 -4.75 10.21
N ARG A 23 8.53 -4.44 11.37
CA ARG A 23 8.15 -3.26 12.17
C ARG A 23 8.72 -2.01 11.52
N LEU A 24 7.89 -1.01 11.29
CA LEU A 24 8.32 0.29 10.79
C LEU A 24 8.76 1.17 11.97
N SER A 25 9.79 1.98 11.74
CA SER A 25 10.26 2.92 12.76
C SER A 25 9.60 4.28 12.56
N LEU A 26 9.12 4.85 13.65
CA LEU A 26 8.65 6.23 13.65
C LEU A 26 9.80 7.21 13.32
N PRO A 27 9.51 8.35 12.68
CA PRO A 27 10.49 9.41 12.49
C PRO A 27 11.10 9.84 13.85
N LYS A 28 12.39 10.22 13.85
CA LYS A 28 13.06 10.70 15.07
C LYS A 28 12.41 11.94 15.67
N SER A 29 11.68 12.71 14.87
CA SER A 29 10.93 13.91 15.28
C SER A 29 9.83 14.23 14.27
N GLY A 30 8.74 14.81 14.76
CA GLY A 30 7.60 15.21 13.95
C GLY A 30 6.69 14.06 13.52
N PRO A 31 5.68 14.34 12.71
CA PRO A 31 4.69 13.37 12.24
C PRO A 31 5.26 12.44 11.17
N VAL A 32 4.64 11.26 11.02
CA VAL A 32 4.80 10.43 9.82
C VAL A 32 4.14 11.14 8.64
N LYS A 33 4.87 11.43 7.59
CA LYS A 33 4.39 12.17 6.43
C LYS A 33 3.89 11.22 5.35
N VAL A 34 2.63 11.36 4.96
CA VAL A 34 1.97 10.51 3.96
C VAL A 34 1.60 11.32 2.72
N ALA A 35 2.28 11.08 1.63
CA ALA A 35 2.02 11.70 0.33
C ALA A 35 1.02 10.88 -0.48
N PHE A 36 -0.12 11.47 -0.81
CA PHE A 36 -1.07 10.92 -1.76
C PHE A 36 -0.78 11.48 -3.16
N VAL A 37 -0.21 10.64 -4.02
CA VAL A 37 0.06 11.04 -5.42
C VAL A 37 -1.25 11.01 -6.18
N VAL A 38 -1.67 12.17 -6.68
CA VAL A 38 -2.96 12.37 -7.33
C VAL A 38 -2.80 12.93 -8.74
N SER A 39 -3.66 12.52 -9.65
CA SER A 39 -3.79 13.06 -11.00
C SER A 39 -5.25 13.02 -11.43
N ASP A 40 -5.55 13.54 -12.60
CA ASP A 40 -6.93 13.57 -13.11
C ASP A 40 -7.57 12.17 -13.16
N LYS A 41 -8.90 12.11 -13.00
CA LYS A 41 -9.70 10.87 -12.91
C LYS A 41 -9.30 9.97 -11.74
N ALA A 42 -8.84 10.54 -10.63
CA ALA A 42 -8.59 9.76 -9.43
C ALA A 42 -9.87 9.12 -8.90
N THR A 43 -9.82 7.86 -8.49
CA THR A 43 -10.88 7.20 -7.74
C THR A 43 -10.86 7.74 -6.32
N LEU A 44 -11.93 8.46 -5.94
CA LEU A 44 -11.94 9.23 -4.68
C LEU A 44 -11.67 8.37 -3.44
N ILE A 45 -12.28 7.18 -3.36
CA ILE A 45 -12.14 6.30 -2.19
C ILE A 45 -10.72 5.76 -2.03
N ASP A 46 -9.99 5.57 -3.13
CA ASP A 46 -8.59 5.12 -3.10
C ASP A 46 -7.66 6.16 -2.46
N VAL A 47 -8.08 7.42 -2.47
CA VAL A 47 -7.38 8.53 -1.80
C VAL A 47 -7.96 8.77 -0.42
N ALA A 48 -9.27 9.04 -0.33
CA ALA A 48 -9.92 9.48 0.89
C ALA A 48 -10.00 8.36 1.96
N GLY A 49 -10.14 7.10 1.56
CA GLY A 49 -10.21 5.96 2.49
C GLY A 49 -8.93 5.81 3.32
N PRO A 50 -7.78 5.55 2.70
CA PRO A 50 -6.50 5.48 3.42
C PRO A 50 -6.12 6.78 4.12
N MET A 51 -6.41 7.94 3.50
CA MET A 51 -6.15 9.25 4.10
C MET A 51 -6.87 9.39 5.44
N GLN A 52 -8.16 9.03 5.48
CA GLN A 52 -8.94 9.10 6.70
C GLN A 52 -8.40 8.17 7.80
N VAL A 53 -7.87 6.99 7.44
CA VAL A 53 -7.22 6.10 8.43
C VAL A 53 -6.04 6.80 9.06
N PHE A 54 -5.13 7.34 8.27
CA PHE A 54 -3.92 8.02 8.79
C PHE A 54 -4.26 9.26 9.61
N ASP A 55 -5.27 10.04 9.20
CA ASP A 55 -5.70 11.24 9.93
C ASP A 55 -6.36 10.92 11.27
N GLN A 56 -6.84 9.70 11.48
CA GLN A 56 -7.57 9.27 12.68
C GLN A 56 -6.80 8.27 13.55
N VAL A 57 -5.49 8.14 13.38
CA VAL A 57 -4.67 7.22 14.19
C VAL A 57 -4.80 7.53 15.68
N GLN A 58 -5.12 6.52 16.47
CA GLN A 58 -5.33 6.59 17.92
C GLN A 58 -4.07 6.16 18.70
N ALA A 59 -2.92 6.72 18.36
CA ALA A 59 -1.64 6.41 19.01
C ALA A 59 -1.60 6.91 20.46
N PRO A 60 -1.09 6.12 21.43
CA PRO A 60 -1.05 6.48 22.84
C PRO A 60 -0.10 7.64 23.12
N ASP A 61 0.96 7.80 22.36
CA ASP A 61 1.96 8.85 22.46
C ASP A 61 1.61 10.11 21.66
N LYS A 62 0.39 10.12 21.06
CA LYS A 62 -0.10 11.20 20.20
C LYS A 62 0.77 11.45 18.97
N THR A 63 1.54 10.46 18.53
CA THR A 63 2.22 10.54 17.24
C THR A 63 1.19 10.75 16.14
N GLU A 64 1.39 11.78 15.36
CA GLU A 64 0.48 12.16 14.27
C GLU A 64 1.00 11.68 12.94
N PHE A 65 0.08 11.37 12.06
CA PHE A 65 0.34 11.29 10.63
C PHE A 65 -0.06 12.63 9.99
N ARG A 66 0.76 13.11 9.08
CA ARG A 66 0.43 14.30 8.30
C ARG A 66 0.23 13.89 6.86
N THR A 67 -1.02 13.85 6.43
CA THR A 67 -1.40 13.55 5.06
C THR A 67 -1.34 14.82 4.19
N PHE A 68 -0.96 14.66 2.93
CA PHE A 68 -1.01 15.72 1.92
C PHE A 68 -1.11 15.11 0.52
N THR A 69 -1.61 15.92 -0.41
CA THR A 69 -1.73 15.53 -1.82
C THR A 69 -0.59 16.13 -2.62
N VAL A 70 -0.03 15.33 -3.55
CA VAL A 70 1.05 15.75 -4.44
C VAL A 70 0.75 15.37 -5.88
N SER A 71 1.05 16.24 -6.83
CA SER A 71 0.81 16.02 -8.25
C SER A 71 1.93 16.64 -9.10
N GLU A 72 1.89 16.42 -10.41
CA GLU A 72 2.80 17.07 -11.34
C GLU A 72 2.63 18.61 -11.36
N THR A 73 1.40 19.07 -11.14
CA THR A 73 1.06 20.50 -11.09
C THR A 73 0.01 20.76 -10.02
N ARG A 74 -0.17 22.02 -9.61
CA ARG A 74 -1.26 22.45 -8.70
C ARG A 74 -2.57 22.75 -9.43
N LYS A 75 -2.71 22.34 -10.69
CA LYS A 75 -3.99 22.51 -11.40
C LYS A 75 -5.06 21.62 -10.76
N PRO A 76 -6.30 22.13 -10.65
CA PRO A 76 -7.41 21.31 -10.16
C PRO A 76 -7.57 20.03 -10.98
N ILE A 77 -7.78 18.91 -10.33
CA ILE A 77 -8.01 17.59 -10.90
C ILE A 77 -9.41 17.08 -10.56
N LYS A 78 -9.91 16.13 -11.33
CA LYS A 78 -11.18 15.45 -11.02
C LYS A 78 -10.90 14.12 -10.29
N ALA A 79 -11.57 13.98 -9.13
CA ALA A 79 -11.65 12.73 -8.38
C ALA A 79 -13.14 12.34 -8.29
N GLY A 80 -13.62 11.54 -9.23
CA GLY A 80 -15.05 11.35 -9.43
C GLY A 80 -15.74 12.67 -9.80
N THR A 81 -16.76 13.06 -9.05
CA THR A 81 -17.49 14.34 -9.22
C THR A 81 -16.84 15.51 -8.47
N ILE A 82 -15.89 15.24 -7.58
CA ILE A 82 -15.21 16.25 -6.77
C ILE A 82 -14.05 16.86 -7.55
N THR A 83 -13.81 18.14 -7.32
CA THR A 83 -12.60 18.82 -7.78
C THR A 83 -11.64 18.97 -6.60
N LEU A 84 -10.43 18.43 -6.75
CA LEU A 84 -9.36 18.49 -5.77
C LEU A 84 -8.22 19.36 -6.31
N VAL A 85 -7.68 20.23 -5.47
CA VAL A 85 -6.48 21.01 -5.77
C VAL A 85 -5.33 20.37 -4.98
N PRO A 86 -4.27 19.87 -5.65
CA PRO A 86 -3.13 19.29 -4.94
C PRO A 86 -2.43 20.31 -4.04
N ASP A 87 -2.01 19.88 -2.85
CA ASP A 87 -1.29 20.73 -1.89
C ASP A 87 0.09 21.11 -2.41
N TYR A 88 0.78 20.16 -3.07
CA TYR A 88 2.14 20.30 -3.55
C TYR A 88 2.32 19.77 -4.97
N THR A 89 3.40 20.19 -5.59
CA THR A 89 3.94 19.57 -6.80
C THR A 89 5.06 18.59 -6.45
N PHE A 90 5.48 17.74 -7.40
CA PHE A 90 6.64 16.85 -7.20
C PHE A 90 7.94 17.61 -6.88
N ALA A 91 8.01 18.89 -7.26
CA ALA A 91 9.22 19.73 -7.07
C ALA A 91 9.30 20.38 -5.69
N ASP A 92 8.16 20.62 -5.03
CA ASP A 92 8.10 21.38 -3.78
C ASP A 92 7.42 20.62 -2.62
N ALA A 93 7.09 19.35 -2.85
CA ALA A 93 6.52 18.50 -1.79
C ALA A 93 7.54 18.26 -0.66
N PRO A 94 7.08 18.25 0.60
CA PRO A 94 7.92 17.79 1.70
C PRO A 94 8.29 16.31 1.49
N GLU A 95 9.46 15.91 2.02
CA GLU A 95 9.82 14.48 2.02
C GLU A 95 8.73 13.66 2.69
N ALA A 96 8.30 12.59 2.02
CA ALA A 96 7.31 11.65 2.53
C ALA A 96 7.98 10.42 3.16
N ASP A 97 7.37 9.86 4.20
CA ASP A 97 7.73 8.54 4.75
C ASP A 97 6.93 7.43 4.03
N VAL A 98 5.69 7.76 3.66
CA VAL A 98 4.73 6.87 2.98
C VAL A 98 4.22 7.55 1.71
N VAL A 99 4.12 6.82 0.63
CA VAL A 99 3.57 7.28 -0.66
C VAL A 99 2.42 6.38 -1.07
N VAL A 100 1.24 6.95 -1.27
CA VAL A 100 0.01 6.24 -1.64
C VAL A 100 -0.41 6.63 -3.06
N VAL A 101 -0.73 5.63 -3.88
CA VAL A 101 -1.15 5.80 -5.28
C VAL A 101 -2.42 5.01 -5.55
N GLY A 102 -3.54 5.70 -5.74
CA GLY A 102 -4.82 5.12 -6.17
C GLY A 102 -4.97 4.99 -7.68
N ALA A 103 -6.12 4.49 -8.11
CA ALA A 103 -6.51 4.47 -9.52
C ALA A 103 -6.68 5.90 -10.06
N GLN A 104 -6.04 6.20 -11.18
CA GLN A 104 -6.00 7.54 -11.78
C GLN A 104 -5.36 7.52 -13.17
N SER A 105 -5.39 8.65 -13.91
CA SER A 105 -4.89 8.70 -15.29
C SER A 105 -3.39 9.02 -15.42
N GLY A 106 -2.73 9.61 -14.42
CA GLY A 106 -1.33 10.06 -14.49
C GLY A 106 -0.35 8.96 -14.91
N ASN A 107 0.49 9.25 -15.90
CA ASN A 107 1.51 8.35 -16.42
C ASN A 107 2.61 9.10 -17.19
N SER A 108 2.73 10.42 -17.00
CA SER A 108 3.79 11.23 -17.60
C SER A 108 5.18 10.80 -17.13
N PRO A 109 6.24 11.06 -17.86
CA PRO A 109 7.60 10.79 -17.39
C PRO A 109 7.88 11.41 -16.01
N PRO A 110 7.58 12.69 -15.71
CA PRO A 110 7.77 13.25 -14.37
C PRO A 110 6.99 12.50 -13.27
N TYR A 111 5.78 12.03 -13.58
CA TYR A 111 4.98 11.23 -12.62
C TYR A 111 5.66 9.90 -12.28
N LEU A 112 6.10 9.16 -13.30
CA LEU A 112 6.77 7.87 -13.10
C LEU A 112 8.16 8.04 -12.45
N ASP A 113 8.88 9.09 -12.78
CA ASP A 113 10.19 9.41 -12.19
C ASP A 113 10.06 9.77 -10.71
N TYR A 114 8.99 10.48 -10.32
CA TYR A 114 8.70 10.71 -8.90
C TYR A 114 8.50 9.39 -8.13
N LEU A 115 7.75 8.43 -8.67
CA LEU A 115 7.57 7.13 -8.03
C LEU A 115 8.89 6.34 -7.92
N ARG A 116 9.73 6.35 -8.96
CA ARG A 116 11.06 5.73 -8.94
C ARG A 116 11.95 6.37 -7.87
N LEU A 117 11.93 7.70 -7.79
CA LEU A 117 12.70 8.46 -6.80
C LEU A 117 12.29 8.09 -5.38
N MET A 118 10.99 8.07 -5.09
CA MET A 118 10.49 7.71 -3.76
C MET A 118 10.86 6.27 -3.39
N THR A 119 10.75 5.33 -4.33
CA THR A 119 11.19 3.94 -4.15
C THR A 119 12.71 3.85 -3.89
N ALA A 120 13.53 4.56 -4.67
CA ALA A 120 14.98 4.58 -4.50
C ALA A 120 15.42 5.20 -3.15
N HIS A 121 14.64 6.13 -2.63
CA HIS A 121 14.84 6.70 -1.28
C HIS A 121 14.34 5.79 -0.15
N GLY A 122 13.88 4.56 -0.46
CA GLY A 122 13.38 3.60 0.53
C GLY A 122 12.09 4.02 1.22
N ARG A 123 11.26 4.82 0.56
CA ARG A 123 9.96 5.22 1.11
C ARG A 123 8.98 4.06 1.03
N LEU A 124 8.04 4.00 1.97
CA LEU A 124 6.99 3.00 1.95
C LEU A 124 5.99 3.31 0.83
N MET A 125 5.89 2.41 -0.14
CA MET A 125 5.09 2.58 -1.35
C MET A 125 3.82 1.75 -1.26
N LEU A 126 2.66 2.40 -1.31
CA LEU A 126 1.36 1.77 -1.24
C LEU A 126 0.58 2.02 -2.52
N SER A 127 0.05 0.98 -3.15
CA SER A 127 -0.91 1.16 -4.25
C SER A 127 -2.29 0.64 -3.86
N VAL A 128 -3.34 1.29 -4.35
CA VAL A 128 -4.74 0.87 -4.17
C VAL A 128 -5.38 0.69 -5.53
N CYS A 129 -6.18 -0.36 -5.69
CA CYS A 129 -6.93 -0.62 -6.91
C CYS A 129 -6.01 -0.73 -8.15
N THR A 130 -6.38 -0.11 -9.26
CA THR A 130 -5.54 -0.07 -10.46
C THR A 130 -4.35 0.91 -10.37
N GLY A 131 -4.17 1.58 -9.22
CA GLY A 131 -2.96 2.34 -8.90
C GLY A 131 -1.69 1.53 -9.04
N VAL A 132 -1.73 0.22 -8.80
CA VAL A 132 -0.63 -0.71 -9.03
C VAL A 132 -0.06 -0.63 -10.44
N SER A 133 -0.88 -0.27 -11.45
CA SER A 133 -0.42 -0.07 -12.83
C SER A 133 0.63 1.03 -12.96
N LYS A 134 0.64 2.01 -12.04
CA LYS A 134 1.63 3.09 -12.02
C LYS A 134 2.98 2.57 -11.53
N PHE A 135 2.98 1.72 -10.51
CA PHE A 135 4.18 1.02 -10.06
C PHE A 135 4.73 0.08 -11.13
N ALA A 136 3.85 -0.66 -11.81
CA ALA A 136 4.23 -1.52 -12.93
C ALA A 136 4.85 -0.72 -14.09
N GLN A 137 4.26 0.42 -14.48
CA GLN A 137 4.81 1.31 -15.53
C GLN A 137 6.13 1.96 -15.11
N ALA A 138 6.33 2.22 -13.83
CA ALA A 138 7.59 2.71 -13.30
C ALA A 138 8.68 1.62 -13.20
N GLY A 139 8.33 0.34 -13.43
CA GLY A 139 9.26 -0.80 -13.32
C GLY A 139 9.59 -1.19 -11.87
N ILE A 140 8.75 -0.77 -10.92
CA ILE A 140 8.98 -0.98 -9.48
C ILE A 140 8.65 -2.43 -9.06
N LEU A 141 7.75 -3.12 -9.78
CA LEU A 141 7.20 -4.41 -9.38
C LEU A 141 7.72 -5.61 -10.19
N ASP A 142 8.69 -5.43 -11.08
CA ASP A 142 9.19 -6.50 -11.94
C ASP A 142 9.72 -7.69 -11.12
N GLY A 143 9.20 -8.89 -11.40
CA GLY A 143 9.54 -10.13 -10.68
C GLY A 143 8.86 -10.31 -9.33
N MET A 144 7.95 -9.42 -8.94
CA MET A 144 7.27 -9.46 -7.64
C MET A 144 5.82 -9.94 -7.76
N GLU A 145 5.26 -10.34 -6.62
CA GLU A 145 3.82 -10.56 -6.47
C GLU A 145 3.12 -9.22 -6.19
N ALA A 146 1.90 -9.06 -6.72
CA ALA A 146 1.08 -7.88 -6.52
C ALA A 146 -0.41 -8.22 -6.56
N THR A 147 -1.27 -7.30 -6.13
CA THR A 147 -2.72 -7.40 -6.33
C THR A 147 -3.30 -6.10 -6.86
N SER A 148 -4.55 -6.14 -7.28
CA SER A 148 -5.31 -5.01 -7.82
C SER A 148 -6.80 -5.25 -7.63
N HIS A 149 -7.63 -4.34 -8.12
CA HIS A 149 -9.06 -4.57 -8.28
C HIS A 149 -9.28 -5.85 -9.11
N HIS A 150 -10.16 -6.73 -8.62
CA HIS A 150 -10.37 -8.09 -9.16
C HIS A 150 -10.69 -8.12 -10.67
N ASP A 151 -11.45 -7.14 -11.17
CA ASP A 151 -11.82 -7.07 -12.60
C ASP A 151 -10.62 -6.77 -13.53
N PHE A 152 -9.53 -6.23 -12.99
CA PHE A 152 -8.38 -5.81 -13.79
C PHE A 152 -7.19 -6.77 -13.72
N ILE A 153 -7.25 -7.81 -12.89
CA ILE A 153 -6.14 -8.75 -12.69
C ILE A 153 -5.66 -9.35 -14.01
N GLU A 154 -6.58 -9.89 -14.85
CA GLU A 154 -6.20 -10.49 -16.15
C GLU A 154 -5.59 -9.48 -17.11
N THR A 155 -6.21 -8.30 -17.22
CA THR A 155 -5.70 -7.24 -18.09
C THR A 155 -4.31 -6.79 -17.65
N LEU A 156 -4.09 -6.64 -16.33
CA LEU A 156 -2.79 -6.27 -15.78
C LEU A 156 -1.75 -7.37 -15.96
N GLN A 157 -2.12 -8.64 -15.77
CA GLN A 157 -1.24 -9.78 -15.99
C GLN A 157 -0.77 -9.87 -17.45
N GLN A 158 -1.67 -9.63 -18.42
CA GLN A 158 -1.32 -9.60 -19.85
C GLN A 158 -0.40 -8.42 -20.19
N ARG A 159 -0.67 -7.25 -19.59
CA ARG A 159 0.08 -6.02 -19.86
C ARG A 159 1.47 -6.00 -19.21
N PHE A 160 1.59 -6.64 -18.05
CA PHE A 160 2.82 -6.66 -17.24
C PHE A 160 3.21 -8.11 -16.89
N PRO A 161 3.65 -8.91 -17.88
CA PRO A 161 3.87 -10.35 -17.70
C PRO A 161 4.99 -10.72 -16.73
N ARG A 162 5.85 -9.75 -16.35
CA ARG A 162 6.90 -9.95 -15.35
C ARG A 162 6.43 -9.80 -13.90
N ILE A 163 5.19 -9.38 -13.68
CA ILE A 163 4.58 -9.23 -12.35
C ILE A 163 3.60 -10.40 -12.15
N HIS A 164 3.61 -11.03 -10.98
CA HIS A 164 2.65 -12.08 -10.65
C HIS A 164 1.45 -11.50 -9.90
N PHE A 165 0.32 -11.29 -10.60
CA PHE A 165 -0.88 -10.72 -9.99
C PHE A 165 -1.71 -11.80 -9.28
N LEU A 166 -1.88 -11.65 -7.98
CA LEU A 166 -2.68 -12.53 -7.12
C LEU A 166 -4.14 -12.05 -7.07
N ARG A 167 -5.09 -13.01 -7.17
CA ARG A 167 -6.52 -12.78 -7.00
C ARG A 167 -6.93 -12.89 -5.54
N ASP A 168 -8.06 -12.31 -5.21
CA ASP A 168 -8.78 -12.49 -3.92
C ASP A 168 -7.89 -12.16 -2.71
N LYS A 169 -7.02 -11.17 -2.88
CA LYS A 169 -6.21 -10.60 -1.81
C LYS A 169 -6.68 -9.19 -1.49
N ALA A 170 -6.93 -8.90 -0.21
CA ALA A 170 -7.16 -7.53 0.22
C ALA A 170 -5.92 -6.68 -0.04
N TRP A 171 -4.75 -7.21 0.28
CA TRP A 171 -3.44 -6.61 -0.04
C TRP A 171 -2.34 -7.68 -0.12
N VAL A 172 -1.22 -7.30 -0.71
CA VAL A 172 -0.01 -8.12 -0.87
C VAL A 172 1.21 -7.30 -0.45
N HIS A 173 2.06 -7.90 0.37
CA HIS A 173 3.40 -7.39 0.68
C HIS A 173 4.34 -7.78 -0.47
N SER A 174 4.49 -6.90 -1.44
CA SER A 174 5.22 -7.16 -2.69
C SER A 174 6.74 -7.16 -2.49
N ALA A 175 7.24 -6.29 -1.62
CA ALA A 175 8.66 -6.16 -1.23
C ALA A 175 8.76 -5.45 0.12
N PRO A 176 9.93 -5.41 0.80
CA PRO A 176 10.08 -4.87 2.15
C PRO A 176 9.42 -3.50 2.39
N MET A 177 9.39 -2.63 1.39
CA MET A 177 8.81 -1.29 1.47
C MET A 177 7.72 -1.08 0.40
N ILE A 178 7.10 -2.14 -0.12
CA ILE A 178 6.09 -2.04 -1.19
C ILE A 178 4.91 -2.93 -0.87
N TYR A 179 3.72 -2.32 -0.81
CA TYR A 179 2.45 -3.02 -0.63
C TYR A 179 1.48 -2.65 -1.75
N THR A 180 0.69 -3.62 -2.20
CA THR A 180 -0.35 -3.41 -3.20
C THR A 180 -1.70 -3.89 -2.65
N ALA A 181 -2.74 -3.06 -2.72
CA ALA A 181 -4.08 -3.40 -2.28
C ALA A 181 -5.03 -3.63 -3.45
N GLY A 182 -6.04 -4.42 -3.20
CA GLY A 182 -7.17 -4.66 -4.08
C GLY A 182 -8.00 -3.40 -4.35
N GLY A 183 -9.26 -3.60 -4.77
CA GLY A 183 -10.16 -2.51 -5.10
C GLY A 183 -10.67 -1.75 -3.88
N GLU A 184 -10.79 -0.48 -4.06
CA GLU A 184 -11.51 0.53 -3.28
C GLU A 184 -11.30 0.43 -1.76
N THR A 185 -12.18 -0.25 -1.04
CA THR A 185 -12.12 -0.35 0.44
C THR A 185 -10.90 -1.11 0.95
N SER A 186 -10.23 -1.93 0.12
CA SER A 186 -8.97 -2.59 0.49
C SER A 186 -7.86 -1.59 0.82
N GLY A 187 -7.94 -0.34 0.34
CA GLY A 187 -7.04 0.73 0.73
C GLY A 187 -7.15 1.10 2.21
N ILE A 188 -8.35 1.01 2.79
CA ILE A 188 -8.59 1.21 4.23
C ILE A 188 -7.91 0.09 5.02
N GLU A 189 -8.10 -1.16 4.61
CA GLU A 189 -7.48 -2.33 5.22
C GLU A 189 -5.96 -2.24 5.21
N LEU A 190 -5.38 -1.90 4.04
CA LEU A 190 -3.94 -1.71 3.93
C LEU A 190 -3.45 -0.57 4.83
N ALA A 191 -4.14 0.56 4.89
CA ALA A 191 -3.73 1.67 5.75
C ALA A 191 -3.77 1.30 7.24
N LEU A 192 -4.79 0.54 7.70
CA LEU A 192 -4.84 0.01 9.06
C LEU A 192 -3.68 -0.95 9.34
N HIS A 193 -3.34 -1.81 8.38
CA HIS A 193 -2.16 -2.67 8.50
C HIS A 193 -0.85 -1.84 8.61
N ILE A 194 -0.71 -0.77 7.86
CA ILE A 194 0.45 0.12 8.00
C ILE A 194 0.49 0.80 9.38
N VAL A 195 -0.66 1.19 9.93
CA VAL A 195 -0.72 1.67 11.31
C VAL A 195 -0.24 0.60 12.30
N GLU A 196 -0.66 -0.66 12.11
CA GLU A 196 -0.18 -1.79 12.90
C GLU A 196 1.35 -1.98 12.81
N LEU A 197 1.95 -1.81 11.63
CA LEU A 197 3.41 -1.91 11.45
C LEU A 197 4.19 -0.77 12.14
N TYR A 198 3.62 0.42 12.21
CA TYR A 198 4.23 1.55 12.94
C TYR A 198 4.07 1.46 14.45
N PHE A 199 2.97 0.89 14.92
CA PHE A 199 2.64 0.78 16.34
C PHE A 199 2.43 -0.68 16.75
N ASP A 200 1.19 -1.11 16.81
CA ASP A 200 0.77 -2.48 17.08
C ASP A 200 -0.69 -2.69 16.65
N HIS A 201 -1.15 -3.93 16.79
CA HIS A 201 -2.51 -4.32 16.46
C HIS A 201 -3.56 -3.56 17.30
N GLU A 202 -3.27 -3.26 18.56
CA GLU A 202 -4.20 -2.55 19.44
C GLU A 202 -4.49 -1.14 18.95
N VAL A 203 -3.46 -0.41 18.49
CA VAL A 203 -3.61 0.94 17.91
C VAL A 203 -4.41 0.88 16.61
N ALA A 204 -4.14 -0.09 15.73
CA ALA A 204 -4.89 -0.27 14.49
C ALA A 204 -6.37 -0.57 14.76
N VAL A 205 -6.67 -1.47 15.72
CA VAL A 205 -8.05 -1.78 16.14
C VAL A 205 -8.74 -0.56 16.75
N LYS A 206 -8.08 0.21 17.61
CA LYS A 206 -8.64 1.45 18.16
C LYS A 206 -8.96 2.45 17.06
N THR A 207 -8.07 2.60 16.06
CA THR A 207 -8.29 3.47 14.90
C THR A 207 -9.49 3.01 14.08
N ALA A 208 -9.57 1.71 13.76
CA ALA A 208 -10.70 1.14 13.05
C ALA A 208 -12.03 1.35 13.78
N ARG A 209 -12.06 1.13 15.10
CA ARG A 209 -13.24 1.34 15.96
C ARG A 209 -13.65 2.82 16.01
N TYR A 210 -12.70 3.73 16.13
CA TYR A 210 -12.97 5.16 16.09
C TYR A 210 -13.63 5.60 14.78
N MET A 211 -13.21 5.00 13.66
CA MET A 211 -13.78 5.20 12.33
C MET A 211 -15.11 4.43 12.11
N GLU A 212 -15.55 3.63 13.07
CA GLU A 212 -16.66 2.67 12.92
C GLU A 212 -16.44 1.68 11.75
N TYR A 213 -15.19 1.46 11.36
CA TYR A 213 -14.85 0.50 10.33
C TYR A 213 -14.99 -0.94 10.87
N ARG A 214 -15.74 -1.78 10.16
CA ARG A 214 -16.13 -3.12 10.62
C ARG A 214 -15.54 -4.24 9.76
N GLY A 215 -14.37 -4.04 9.20
CA GLY A 215 -13.63 -5.10 8.52
C GLY A 215 -13.33 -6.27 9.47
N PRO A 216 -13.31 -7.53 8.99
CA PRO A 216 -13.28 -8.74 9.81
C PRO A 216 -12.05 -8.82 10.74
N ASP A 217 -10.92 -8.30 10.32
CA ASP A 217 -9.66 -8.38 11.06
C ASP A 217 -9.50 -7.30 12.14
N TRP A 218 -10.37 -6.28 12.15
CA TRP A 218 -10.26 -5.09 13.00
C TRP A 218 -11.35 -5.00 14.08
N GLN A 219 -12.12 -6.05 14.28
CA GLN A 219 -13.23 -6.07 15.26
C GLN A 219 -12.88 -6.78 16.57
N LYS A 220 -11.73 -7.46 16.64
CA LYS A 220 -11.38 -8.36 17.76
C LYS A 220 -10.63 -7.68 18.87
#